data_2a4243eb320f527855e3523b9f984268
#
_entry.id   2a4243eb320f527855e3523b9f984268
#
_cell.length_a   1.000
_cell.length_b   1.000
_cell.length_c   1.000
_cell.angle_alpha   90.00
_cell.angle_beta   90.00
_cell.angle_gamma   90.00
#
_symmetry.space_group_name_H-M   'P 1'
#
loop_
_entity.id
_entity.type
_entity.pdbx_description
1 polymer ?
#
loop_
_entity_poly.entity_id
_entity_poly.type
_entity_poly.pdbx_seq_one_letter_code
_entity_poly.pdbx_strand_id
1 'polypeptide(L)'
;MACKLQMWLPQCQLIMANQVLIHVKASTGTWETTFQKSSRIRDVILGSRVHFRLPKETKLVLCKEESPHDDFDPDRALVNYNVIDGDVLILKEV
;
A
#
# COMPACT_ATOMS: atom_id res chain seq x y z
N MET A 1 0.18 -3.70 37.19
CA MET A 1 1.07 -3.04 36.22
C MET A 1 1.32 -3.92 35.00
N ALA A 2 1.78 -5.11 35.23
CA ALA A 2 2.02 -6.04 34.13
C ALA A 2 0.76 -6.36 33.33
N CYS A 3 -0.40 -6.39 34.00
CA CYS A 3 -1.66 -6.67 33.33
C CYS A 3 -2.01 -5.63 32.27
N LYS A 4 -1.65 -4.37 32.54
CA LYS A 4 -1.92 -3.32 31.56
C LYS A 4 -1.13 -3.51 30.29
N LEU A 5 0.12 -3.90 30.42
CA LEU A 5 0.96 -4.14 29.24
C LEU A 5 0.40 -5.27 28.40
N GLN A 6 -0.09 -6.34 29.04
CA GLN A 6 -0.67 -7.45 28.35
C GLN A 6 -1.94 -7.07 27.63
N MET A 7 -2.71 -6.17 28.18
CA MET A 7 -3.92 -5.71 27.53
C MET A 7 -3.64 -4.88 26.27
N TRP A 8 -2.55 -4.15 26.28
CA TRP A 8 -2.18 -3.33 25.13
C TRP A 8 -1.79 -4.19 23.92
N LEU A 9 -1.06 -5.27 24.15
CA LEU A 9 -0.55 -6.08 23.05
C LEU A 9 -1.64 -6.61 22.13
N PRO A 10 -2.73 -7.17 22.62
CA PRO A 10 -3.80 -7.64 21.74
C PRO A 10 -4.40 -6.55 20.90
N GLN A 11 -4.57 -5.37 21.45
CA GLN A 11 -5.12 -4.24 20.72
C GLN A 11 -4.19 -3.81 19.60
N CYS A 12 -2.91 -3.75 19.87
CA CYS A 12 -1.92 -3.40 18.86
C CYS A 12 -1.93 -4.42 17.71
N GLN A 13 -2.04 -5.70 18.05
CA GLN A 13 -2.08 -6.74 17.04
C GLN A 13 -3.31 -6.63 16.16
N LEU A 14 -4.46 -6.30 16.74
CA LEU A 14 -5.69 -6.11 15.97
C LEU A 14 -5.55 -4.95 14.99
N ILE A 15 -4.99 -3.85 15.44
CA ILE A 15 -4.77 -2.68 14.57
C ILE A 15 -3.85 -3.04 13.43
N MET A 16 -2.75 -3.74 13.72
CA MET A 16 -1.79 -4.14 12.69
C MET A 16 -2.36 -5.17 11.74
N ALA A 17 -3.28 -6.00 12.20
CA ALA A 17 -3.91 -7.00 11.35
C ALA A 17 -4.74 -6.41 10.23
N ASN A 18 -5.20 -5.16 10.40
CA ASN A 18 -5.99 -4.46 9.39
C ASN A 18 -5.15 -3.60 8.46
N GLN A 19 -3.84 -3.59 8.66
CA GLN A 19 -2.92 -2.77 7.88
C GLN A 19 -1.92 -3.65 7.17
N VAL A 20 -1.37 -3.11 6.09
CA VAL A 20 -0.35 -3.80 5.32
C VAL A 20 0.79 -2.83 5.02
N LEU A 21 2.02 -3.29 5.25
CA LEU A 21 3.23 -2.53 4.94
C LEU A 21 3.61 -2.84 3.50
N ILE A 22 3.72 -1.80 2.69
CA ILE A 22 4.07 -1.95 1.28
C ILE A 22 5.21 -1.02 0.91
N HIS A 23 5.90 -1.39 -0.15
CA HIS A 23 6.94 -0.58 -0.76
C HIS A 23 6.49 -0.20 -2.15
N VAL A 24 6.28 1.09 -2.40
CA VAL A 24 5.87 1.58 -3.72
C VAL A 24 7.11 2.08 -4.46
N LYS A 25 7.47 1.40 -5.54
CA LYS A 25 8.62 1.77 -6.36
C LYS A 25 8.17 2.61 -7.54
N ALA A 26 8.69 3.81 -7.64
CA ALA A 26 8.49 4.69 -8.78
C ALA A 26 9.83 4.94 -9.46
N SER A 27 9.82 5.60 -10.61
CA SER A 27 11.06 5.91 -11.33
C SER A 27 12.01 6.77 -10.51
N THR A 28 11.48 7.57 -9.58
CA THR A 28 12.26 8.50 -8.77
C THR A 28 12.66 7.96 -7.41
N GLY A 29 12.18 6.78 -7.03
CA GLY A 29 12.54 6.21 -5.74
C GLY A 29 11.53 5.22 -5.23
N THR A 30 11.70 4.83 -3.97
CA THR A 30 10.82 3.87 -3.31
C THR A 30 10.23 4.51 -2.05
N TRP A 31 8.95 4.28 -1.84
CA TRP A 31 8.22 4.79 -0.68
C TRP A 31 7.70 3.62 0.14
N GLU A 32 8.22 3.49 1.36
CA GLU A 32 7.73 2.50 2.32
C GLU A 32 6.59 3.13 3.11
N THR A 33 5.44 2.52 3.06
CA THR A 33 4.26 3.07 3.71
C THR A 33 3.29 1.98 4.14
N THR A 34 2.33 2.37 4.96
CA THR A 34 1.31 1.46 5.47
C THR A 34 -0.05 1.96 5.05
N PHE A 35 -0.87 1.05 4.54
CA PHE A 35 -2.27 1.33 4.21
C PHE A 35 -3.15 0.28 4.88
N GLN A 36 -4.43 0.59 5.02
CA GLN A 36 -5.39 -0.40 5.45
C GLN A 36 -5.63 -1.40 4.32
N LYS A 37 -5.85 -2.65 4.67
CA LYS A 37 -6.12 -3.69 3.68
C LYS A 37 -7.37 -3.39 2.86
N SER A 38 -8.32 -2.67 3.45
CA SER A 38 -9.54 -2.25 2.77
C SER A 38 -9.37 -1.02 1.90
N SER A 39 -8.23 -0.37 1.96
CA SER A 39 -7.96 0.79 1.11
C SER A 39 -7.95 0.38 -0.36
N ARG A 40 -8.47 1.26 -1.20
CA ARG A 40 -8.53 0.98 -2.63
C ARG A 40 -7.20 1.32 -3.29
N ILE A 41 -6.95 0.69 -4.42
CA ILE A 41 -5.73 0.96 -5.19
C ILE A 41 -5.62 2.43 -5.54
N ARG A 42 -6.75 3.10 -5.84
CA ARG A 42 -6.74 4.53 -6.14
C ARG A 42 -6.18 5.35 -4.97
N ASP A 43 -6.42 4.92 -3.74
CA ASP A 43 -5.92 5.63 -2.56
C ASP A 43 -4.40 5.53 -2.48
N VAL A 44 -3.86 4.38 -2.82
CA VAL A 44 -2.40 4.19 -2.87
C VAL A 44 -1.80 5.04 -3.97
N ILE A 45 -2.45 5.09 -5.13
CA ILE A 45 -1.99 5.92 -6.26
C ILE A 45 -2.00 7.40 -5.87
N LEU A 46 -3.08 7.87 -5.23
CA LEU A 46 -3.16 9.25 -4.79
C LEU A 46 -2.06 9.59 -3.77
N GLY A 47 -1.86 8.73 -2.79
CA GLY A 47 -0.80 8.92 -1.81
C GLY A 47 0.58 8.95 -2.45
N SER A 48 0.82 8.05 -3.39
CA SER A 48 2.08 7.99 -4.12
C SER A 48 2.30 9.24 -4.96
N ARG A 49 1.24 9.72 -5.62
CA ARG A 49 1.32 10.94 -6.43
C ARG A 49 1.76 12.13 -5.58
N VAL A 50 1.21 12.23 -4.37
CA VAL A 50 1.58 13.31 -3.45
C VAL A 50 3.00 13.11 -2.94
N HIS A 51 3.34 11.88 -2.56
CA HIS A 51 4.67 11.60 -2.00
C HIS A 51 5.78 11.86 -3.01
N PHE A 52 5.60 11.41 -4.24
CA PHE A 52 6.59 11.57 -5.31
C PHE A 52 6.43 12.87 -6.09
N ARG A 53 5.45 13.69 -5.71
CA ARG A 53 5.17 14.99 -6.36
C ARG A 53 4.95 14.86 -7.86
N LEU A 54 4.14 13.88 -8.24
CA LEU A 54 3.85 13.62 -9.65
C LEU A 54 2.71 14.52 -10.13
N PRO A 55 2.71 14.92 -11.41
CA PRO A 55 1.67 15.77 -11.97
C PRO A 55 0.29 15.11 -11.95
N LYS A 56 -0.76 15.91 -11.80
CA LYS A 56 -2.13 15.39 -11.80
C LYS A 56 -2.52 14.77 -13.13
N GLU A 57 -1.94 15.28 -14.20
CA GLU A 57 -2.27 14.84 -15.56
C GLU A 57 -1.66 13.49 -15.90
N THR A 58 -0.64 13.07 -15.18
CA THR A 58 0.02 11.80 -15.44
C THR A 58 -0.88 10.66 -15.03
N LYS A 59 -1.16 9.76 -15.95
CA LYS A 59 -1.93 8.56 -15.64
C LYS A 59 -1.01 7.53 -15.01
N LEU A 60 -1.40 7.04 -13.85
CA LEU A 60 -0.59 6.10 -13.07
C LEU A 60 -1.34 4.79 -12.89
N VAL A 61 -0.60 3.69 -12.91
CA VAL A 61 -1.12 2.37 -12.61
C VAL A 61 -0.18 1.69 -11.62
N LEU A 62 -0.73 0.76 -10.85
CA LEU A 62 0.03 -0.05 -9.90
C LEU A 62 -0.02 -1.51 -10.32
N CYS A 63 1.07 -2.22 -10.03
CA CYS A 63 1.12 -3.66 -10.20
C CYS A 63 2.08 -4.24 -9.18
N LYS A 64 2.07 -5.55 -9.00
CA LYS A 64 3.07 -6.20 -8.16
C LYS A 64 4.37 -6.34 -8.93
N GLU A 65 5.49 -6.24 -8.21
CA GLU A 65 6.81 -6.41 -8.81
C GLU A 65 6.94 -7.78 -9.48
N GLU A 66 6.37 -8.80 -8.87
CA GLU A 66 6.42 -10.16 -9.39
C GLU A 66 5.53 -10.39 -10.61
N SER A 67 4.57 -9.47 -10.86
CA SER A 67 3.63 -9.58 -11.98
C SER A 67 3.47 -8.21 -12.63
N PRO A 68 4.52 -7.69 -13.29
CA PRO A 68 4.52 -6.31 -13.78
C PRO A 68 3.57 -6.03 -14.93
N HIS A 69 3.01 -7.06 -15.53
CA HIS A 69 2.05 -6.90 -16.63
C HIS A 69 0.60 -6.94 -16.16
N ASP A 70 0.36 -7.23 -14.88
CA ASP A 70 -0.97 -7.33 -14.31
C ASP A 70 -1.31 -6.07 -13.55
N ASP A 71 -1.79 -5.06 -14.25
CA ASP A 71 -2.14 -3.78 -13.64
C ASP A 71 -3.32 -3.93 -12.72
N PHE A 72 -3.25 -3.28 -11.58
CA PHE A 72 -4.33 -3.30 -10.59
C PHE A 72 -5.46 -2.38 -11.04
N ASP A 73 -6.70 -2.85 -10.82
CA ASP A 73 -7.89 -2.03 -11.01
C ASP A 73 -7.96 -1.02 -9.85
N PRO A 74 -7.99 0.28 -10.13
CA PRO A 74 -7.99 1.30 -9.07
C PRO A 74 -9.23 1.26 -8.18
N ASP A 75 -10.31 0.63 -8.60
CA ASP A 75 -11.52 0.52 -7.80
C ASP A 75 -11.51 -0.65 -6.83
N ARG A 76 -10.52 -1.54 -6.94
CA ARG A 76 -10.41 -2.69 -6.04
C ARG A 76 -9.55 -2.35 -4.84
N ALA A 77 -9.75 -3.11 -3.76
CA ALA A 77 -8.99 -2.94 -2.53
C ALA A 77 -7.70 -3.76 -2.57
N LEU A 78 -6.74 -3.38 -1.72
CA LEU A 78 -5.47 -4.11 -1.60
C LEU A 78 -5.70 -5.58 -1.27
N VAL A 79 -6.68 -5.88 -0.42
CA VAL A 79 -6.99 -7.25 -0.04
C VAL A 79 -7.44 -8.10 -1.22
N ASN A 80 -8.03 -7.49 -2.23
CA ASN A 80 -8.49 -8.22 -3.43
C ASN A 80 -7.34 -8.77 -4.24
N TYR A 81 -6.15 -8.23 -4.08
CA TYR A 81 -4.95 -8.67 -4.80
C TYR A 81 -3.98 -9.43 -3.89
N ASN A 82 -4.44 -9.81 -2.69
CA ASN A 82 -3.62 -10.54 -1.73
C ASN A 82 -2.30 -9.84 -1.40
N VAL A 83 -2.36 -8.53 -1.27
CA VAL A 83 -1.19 -7.75 -0.88
C VAL A 83 -0.89 -8.01 0.59
N ILE A 84 0.33 -8.40 0.89
CA ILE A 84 0.78 -8.74 2.23
C ILE A 84 1.93 -7.85 2.65
N ASP A 85 2.26 -7.88 3.95
CA ASP A 85 3.37 -7.08 4.48
C ASP A 85 4.66 -7.38 3.74
N GLY A 86 5.35 -6.32 3.37
CA GLY A 86 6.61 -6.41 2.66
C GLY A 86 6.48 -6.50 1.14
N ASP A 87 5.26 -6.53 0.62
CA ASP A 87 5.06 -6.57 -0.83
C ASP A 87 5.59 -5.29 -1.48
N VAL A 88 6.19 -5.49 -2.65
CA VAL A 88 6.69 -4.39 -3.47
C VAL A 88 5.73 -4.17 -4.62
N LEU A 89 5.19 -2.95 -4.70
CA LEU A 89 4.30 -2.54 -5.78
C LEU A 89 5.05 -1.56 -6.68
N ILE A 90 4.82 -1.66 -7.97
CA ILE A 90 5.46 -0.78 -8.94
C ILE A 90 4.44 0.24 -9.43
N LEU A 91 4.81 1.51 -9.33
CA LEU A 91 4.01 2.62 -9.84
C LEU A 91 4.53 2.99 -11.21
N LYS A 92 3.68 2.81 -12.22
CA LYS A 92 4.05 3.06 -13.61
C LYS A 92 3.29 4.26 -14.15
N GLU A 93 3.96 5.03 -14.99
CA GLU A 93 3.33 6.08 -15.77
C GLU A 93 2.87 5.49 -17.12
N VAL A 94 1.65 5.83 -17.48
CA VAL A 94 1.06 5.32 -18.73
C VAL A 94 1.03 6.38 -19.79
#